data_31a0a4e1d48c687fed2d0f11000fa2e4
#
_entry.id   31a0a4e1d48c687fed2d0f11000fa2e4
#
_cell.length_a   1.000
_cell.length_b   1.000
_cell.length_c   1.000
_cell.angle_alpha   90.00
_cell.angle_beta   90.00
_cell.angle_gamma   90.00
#
_symmetry.space_group_name_H-M   'P 1'
#
loop_
_entity.id
_entity.type
_entity.pdbx_description
1 polymer ?
#
loop_
_entity_poly.entity_id
_entity_poly.type
_entity_poly.pdbx_seq_one_letter_code
_entity_poly.pdbx_strand_id
1 'polypeptide(L)'
;QVLVYKRQSDGSLIQTDLDQHSGQGPHENQSSPHVHFTDLTPDQYLVTCDLGTDEVTTYDVSPEGKLSKLYTYHSQAGAGARHIVFHHHYKIAYLICELNSTIEVLIYDGVGEFERMQVISTLPDGYEGFNATAAIRLSKDGKYLYASNRGHDSIAVYTILADGSLELLEIVPSHGKN
;
A
#
# COMPACT_ATOMS: atom_id res chain seq x y z
N GLN A 1 9.23 -4.05 -11.46
CA GLN A 1 8.60 -5.08 -12.29
C GLN A 1 7.75 -6.03 -11.46
N VAL A 2 6.71 -6.61 -12.06
CA VAL A 2 5.85 -7.65 -11.50
C VAL A 2 6.07 -8.94 -12.27
N LEU A 3 6.37 -10.05 -11.56
CA LEU A 3 6.63 -11.36 -12.15
C LEU A 3 5.57 -12.35 -11.68
N VAL A 4 5.04 -13.13 -12.61
CA VAL A 4 4.09 -14.20 -12.29
C VAL A 4 4.75 -15.55 -12.54
N TYR A 5 4.61 -16.44 -11.55
CA TYR A 5 5.12 -17.81 -11.63
C TYR A 5 4.00 -18.80 -11.39
N LYS A 6 3.91 -19.81 -12.23
CA LYS A 6 3.04 -20.97 -12.01
C LYS A 6 3.80 -22.06 -11.27
N ARG A 7 3.25 -22.47 -10.12
CA ARG A 7 3.81 -23.60 -9.37
C ARG A 7 3.43 -24.91 -10.06
N GLN A 8 4.43 -25.76 -10.27
CA GLN A 8 4.27 -27.10 -10.84
C GLN A 8 3.95 -28.12 -9.73
N SER A 9 3.54 -29.35 -10.13
CA SER A 9 3.23 -30.45 -9.21
C SER A 9 4.43 -30.91 -8.35
N ASP A 10 5.66 -30.74 -8.87
CA ASP A 10 6.89 -31.05 -8.15
C ASP A 10 7.39 -29.91 -7.26
N GLY A 11 6.66 -28.77 -7.20
CA GLY A 11 6.99 -27.59 -6.43
C GLY A 11 7.87 -26.57 -7.16
N SER A 12 8.38 -26.88 -8.36
CA SER A 12 9.12 -25.92 -9.18
C SER A 12 8.25 -24.79 -9.69
N LEU A 13 8.89 -23.66 -10.08
CA LEU A 13 8.22 -22.47 -10.56
C LEU A 13 8.60 -22.22 -12.03
N ILE A 14 7.61 -21.93 -12.86
CA ILE A 14 7.80 -21.52 -14.25
C ILE A 14 7.24 -20.11 -14.38
N GLN A 15 8.07 -19.17 -14.84
CA GLN A 15 7.59 -17.81 -15.13
C GLN A 15 6.59 -17.85 -16.28
N THR A 16 5.43 -17.25 -16.05
CA THR A 16 4.32 -17.21 -17.02
C THR A 16 4.13 -15.83 -17.61
N ASP A 17 4.45 -14.77 -16.83
CA ASP A 17 4.33 -13.40 -17.28
C ASP A 17 5.27 -12.43 -16.57
N LEU A 18 5.37 -11.21 -17.13
CA LEU A 18 6.15 -10.09 -16.62
C LEU A 18 5.47 -8.79 -17.02
N ASP A 19 5.17 -7.91 -16.07
CA ASP A 19 4.88 -6.48 -16.33
C ASP A 19 6.06 -5.63 -15.87
N GLN A 20 6.66 -4.90 -16.80
CA GLN A 20 7.76 -3.99 -16.54
C GLN A 20 7.21 -2.58 -16.37
N HIS A 21 7.16 -2.08 -15.13
CA HIS A 21 6.78 -0.71 -14.85
C HIS A 21 7.79 0.28 -15.42
N SER A 22 7.32 1.47 -15.76
CA SER A 22 8.12 2.57 -16.27
C SER A 22 7.67 3.88 -15.62
N GLY A 23 8.55 4.87 -15.61
CA GLY A 23 8.27 6.18 -15.03
C GLY A 23 9.18 6.50 -13.83
N GLN A 24 8.91 7.60 -13.20
CA GLN A 24 9.60 8.14 -12.03
C GLN A 24 8.68 9.11 -11.28
N GLY A 25 8.98 9.37 -10.01
CA GLY A 25 8.30 10.39 -9.21
C GLY A 25 9.20 11.62 -8.95
N PRO A 26 8.67 12.63 -8.25
CA PRO A 26 9.42 13.87 -7.98
C PRO A 26 10.41 13.77 -6.82
N HIS A 27 10.32 12.73 -5.97
CA HIS A 27 11.21 12.54 -4.84
C HIS A 27 12.56 11.95 -5.28
N GLU A 28 13.66 12.28 -4.61
CA GLU A 28 15.01 11.77 -4.94
C GLU A 28 15.12 10.25 -4.98
N ASN A 29 14.31 9.55 -4.16
CA ASN A 29 14.22 8.08 -4.11
C ASN A 29 13.29 7.49 -5.17
N GLN A 30 12.78 8.28 -6.10
CA GLN A 30 11.83 7.87 -7.15
C GLN A 30 12.42 8.01 -8.55
N SER A 31 13.72 7.79 -8.71
CA SER A 31 14.41 7.89 -10.03
C SER A 31 14.00 6.78 -11.02
N SER A 32 13.32 5.76 -10.58
CA SER A 32 12.82 4.63 -11.37
C SER A 32 11.69 3.90 -10.63
N PRO A 33 10.93 3.00 -11.29
CA PRO A 33 9.93 2.19 -10.62
C PRO A 33 10.52 1.30 -9.52
N HIS A 34 9.84 1.23 -8.38
CA HIS A 34 10.14 0.39 -7.24
C HIS A 34 8.86 -0.30 -6.76
N VAL A 35 8.44 -1.37 -7.47
CA VAL A 35 7.31 -2.20 -7.01
C VAL A 35 7.69 -2.81 -5.67
N HIS A 36 7.05 -2.32 -4.61
CA HIS A 36 7.39 -2.65 -3.23
C HIS A 36 6.48 -3.73 -2.64
N PHE A 37 5.27 -3.83 -3.12
CA PHE A 37 4.26 -4.69 -2.55
C PHE A 37 3.36 -5.30 -3.61
N THR A 38 2.92 -6.53 -3.35
CA THR A 38 1.88 -7.21 -4.13
C THR A 38 1.04 -8.08 -3.21
N ASP A 39 -0.26 -8.08 -3.42
CA ASP A 39 -1.24 -8.90 -2.70
C ASP A 39 -2.50 -9.08 -3.57
N LEU A 40 -3.51 -9.79 -3.05
CA LEU A 40 -4.81 -9.90 -3.68
C LEU A 40 -5.81 -8.93 -3.03
N THR A 41 -6.65 -8.33 -3.86
CA THR A 41 -7.84 -7.62 -3.37
C THR A 41 -8.85 -8.61 -2.77
N PRO A 42 -9.85 -8.16 -1.99
CA PRO A 42 -10.94 -9.03 -1.52
C PRO A 42 -11.66 -9.79 -2.64
N ASP A 43 -11.73 -9.19 -3.84
CA ASP A 43 -12.37 -9.75 -5.02
C ASP A 43 -11.40 -10.54 -5.92
N GLN A 44 -10.20 -10.87 -5.40
CA GLN A 44 -9.18 -11.74 -6.03
C GLN A 44 -8.44 -11.14 -7.23
N TYR A 45 -8.48 -9.84 -7.43
CA TYR A 45 -7.57 -9.15 -8.36
C TYR A 45 -6.18 -8.99 -7.74
N LEU A 46 -5.14 -9.08 -8.53
CA LEU A 46 -3.79 -8.76 -8.08
C LEU A 46 -3.66 -7.24 -7.93
N VAL A 47 -3.12 -6.78 -6.81
CA VAL A 47 -2.79 -5.36 -6.57
C VAL A 47 -1.30 -5.22 -6.32
N THR A 48 -0.70 -4.15 -6.86
CA THR A 48 0.72 -3.81 -6.63
C THR A 48 0.84 -2.36 -6.20
N CYS A 49 1.79 -2.07 -5.31
CA CYS A 49 2.17 -0.69 -4.96
C CYS A 49 3.56 -0.42 -5.50
N ASP A 50 3.72 0.66 -6.27
CA ASP A 50 5.00 1.11 -6.80
C ASP A 50 5.41 2.43 -6.14
N LEU A 51 6.40 2.33 -5.25
CA LEU A 51 6.95 3.47 -4.51
C LEU A 51 7.62 4.49 -5.45
N GLY A 52 8.24 4.00 -6.52
CA GLY A 52 9.01 4.85 -7.44
C GLY A 52 8.17 5.68 -8.39
N THR A 53 6.91 5.31 -8.62
CA THR A 53 5.99 6.00 -9.54
C THR A 53 4.74 6.55 -8.88
N ASP A 54 4.58 6.38 -7.55
CA ASP A 54 3.38 6.76 -6.80
C ASP A 54 2.11 6.03 -7.28
N GLU A 55 2.23 4.78 -7.74
CA GLU A 55 1.14 4.05 -8.35
C GLU A 55 0.67 2.85 -7.53
N VAL A 56 -0.64 2.63 -7.53
CA VAL A 56 -1.28 1.36 -7.16
C VAL A 56 -1.96 0.80 -8.39
N THR A 57 -1.49 -0.34 -8.87
CA THR A 57 -2.01 -0.96 -10.10
C THR A 57 -2.72 -2.26 -9.77
N THR A 58 -3.90 -2.47 -10.37
CA THR A 58 -4.66 -3.71 -10.28
C THR A 58 -4.63 -4.46 -11.60
N TYR A 59 -4.61 -5.80 -11.48
CA TYR A 59 -4.56 -6.71 -12.63
C TYR A 59 -5.56 -7.84 -12.45
N ASP A 60 -6.16 -8.27 -13.56
CA ASP A 60 -6.71 -9.61 -13.68
C ASP A 60 -5.58 -10.59 -13.99
N VAL A 61 -5.64 -11.79 -13.41
CA VAL A 61 -4.65 -12.85 -13.63
C VAL A 61 -5.36 -14.06 -14.19
N SER A 62 -5.08 -14.38 -15.46
CA SER A 62 -5.70 -15.54 -16.11
C SER A 62 -5.27 -16.87 -15.47
N PRO A 63 -6.00 -17.99 -15.69
CA PRO A 63 -5.63 -19.32 -15.22
C PRO A 63 -4.24 -19.78 -15.73
N GLU A 64 -3.78 -19.24 -16.86
CA GLU A 64 -2.45 -19.48 -17.42
C GLU A 64 -1.37 -18.62 -16.77
N GLY A 65 -1.75 -17.68 -15.86
CA GLY A 65 -0.86 -16.76 -15.18
C GLY A 65 -0.44 -15.57 -16.05
N LYS A 66 -1.35 -15.06 -16.89
CA LYS A 66 -1.14 -13.85 -17.67
C LYS A 66 -1.77 -12.65 -16.99
N LEU A 67 -1.04 -11.52 -16.99
CA LEU A 67 -1.48 -10.26 -16.42
C LEU A 67 -2.27 -9.44 -17.43
N SER A 68 -3.42 -8.93 -17.01
CA SER A 68 -4.17 -7.91 -17.73
C SER A 68 -4.37 -6.71 -16.80
N LYS A 69 -3.66 -5.60 -17.06
CA LYS A 69 -3.81 -4.37 -16.29
C LYS A 69 -5.24 -3.83 -16.41
N LEU A 70 -5.88 -3.60 -15.27
CA LEU A 70 -7.25 -3.07 -15.19
C LEU A 70 -7.24 -1.57 -14.94
N TYR A 71 -6.72 -1.16 -13.77
CA TYR A 71 -6.73 0.23 -13.31
C TYR A 71 -5.38 0.61 -12.71
N THR A 72 -5.08 1.89 -12.72
CA THR A 72 -3.95 2.48 -12.00
C THR A 72 -4.45 3.68 -11.24
N TYR A 73 -4.29 3.64 -9.92
CA TYR A 73 -4.50 4.76 -9.02
C TYR A 73 -3.17 5.48 -8.81
N HIS A 74 -3.19 6.82 -8.82
CA HIS A 74 -2.03 7.65 -8.51
C HIS A 74 -2.20 8.28 -7.13
N SER A 75 -1.29 7.97 -6.20
CA SER A 75 -1.20 8.64 -4.91
C SER A 75 -0.69 10.08 -5.06
N GLN A 76 -0.56 10.81 -3.96
CA GLN A 76 0.05 12.14 -4.04
C GLN A 76 1.47 12.06 -4.61
N ALA A 77 1.82 13.01 -5.48
CA ALA A 77 3.15 13.06 -6.08
C ALA A 77 4.24 13.15 -5.01
N GLY A 78 5.21 12.25 -5.03
CA GLY A 78 6.28 12.15 -4.03
C GLY A 78 5.88 11.38 -2.77
N ALA A 79 4.70 10.80 -2.70
CA ALA A 79 4.23 10.09 -1.51
C ALA A 79 4.93 8.73 -1.30
N GLY A 80 5.25 8.02 -2.37
CA GLY A 80 5.88 6.70 -2.32
C GLY A 80 4.92 5.60 -1.86
N ALA A 81 3.98 5.22 -2.73
CA ALA A 81 3.02 4.15 -2.49
C ALA A 81 3.73 2.83 -2.13
N ARG A 82 3.52 2.32 -0.90
CA ARG A 82 4.35 1.25 -0.37
C ARG A 82 3.64 -0.06 -0.09
N HIS A 83 2.63 -0.06 0.76
CA HIS A 83 1.77 -1.21 1.09
C HIS A 83 0.31 -0.77 1.14
N ILE A 84 -0.59 -1.70 0.83
CA ILE A 84 -2.03 -1.50 0.90
C ILE A 84 -2.66 -2.63 1.71
N VAL A 85 -3.70 -2.30 2.50
CA VAL A 85 -4.54 -3.29 3.19
C VAL A 85 -6.01 -2.96 2.97
N PHE A 86 -6.85 -3.99 2.92
CA PHE A 86 -8.28 -3.85 2.67
C PHE A 86 -9.07 -4.09 3.94
N HIS A 87 -10.07 -3.25 4.19
CA HIS A 87 -10.96 -3.45 5.32
C HIS A 87 -11.81 -4.72 5.14
N HIS A 88 -12.03 -5.47 6.24
CA HIS A 88 -12.70 -6.78 6.18
C HIS A 88 -14.18 -6.72 5.78
N HIS A 89 -14.86 -5.58 6.03
CA HIS A 89 -16.31 -5.43 5.89
C HIS A 89 -16.74 -4.23 5.04
N TYR A 90 -15.84 -3.28 4.78
CA TYR A 90 -16.13 -2.09 3.99
C TYR A 90 -15.34 -2.13 2.69
N LYS A 91 -15.87 -1.50 1.66
CA LYS A 91 -15.12 -1.27 0.41
C LYS A 91 -14.14 -0.12 0.59
N ILE A 92 -13.21 -0.31 1.51
CA ILE A 92 -12.17 0.67 1.87
C ILE A 92 -10.82 -0.03 1.87
N ALA A 93 -9.83 0.65 1.32
CA ALA A 93 -8.44 0.28 1.40
C ALA A 93 -7.61 1.39 2.07
N TYR A 94 -6.51 1.02 2.71
CA TYR A 94 -5.58 1.93 3.36
C TYR A 94 -4.21 1.75 2.74
N LEU A 95 -3.75 2.78 2.03
CA LEU A 95 -2.45 2.83 1.38
C LEU A 95 -1.47 3.59 2.26
N ILE A 96 -0.41 2.95 2.71
CA ILE A 96 0.68 3.64 3.40
C ILE A 96 1.70 4.14 2.39
N CYS A 97 2.09 5.42 2.55
CA CYS A 97 3.01 6.13 1.68
C CYS A 97 4.30 6.42 2.43
N GLU A 98 5.41 5.81 1.98
CA GLU A 98 6.69 5.80 2.69
C GLU A 98 7.34 7.18 2.80
N LEU A 99 7.35 7.94 1.70
CA LEU A 99 8.24 9.10 1.55
C LEU A 99 7.68 10.37 2.18
N ASN A 100 6.35 10.49 2.26
CA ASN A 100 5.69 11.64 2.89
C ASN A 100 5.04 11.31 4.25
N SER A 101 5.22 10.07 4.75
CA SER A 101 4.73 9.63 6.06
C SER A 101 3.23 9.80 6.25
N THR A 102 2.44 9.40 5.24
CA THR A 102 0.98 9.47 5.27
C THR A 102 0.31 8.12 5.03
N ILE A 103 -0.98 8.07 5.34
CA ILE A 103 -1.90 7.03 4.89
C ILE A 103 -2.96 7.70 4.03
N GLU A 104 -3.21 7.16 2.84
CA GLU A 104 -4.35 7.51 2.01
C GLU A 104 -5.46 6.49 2.25
N VAL A 105 -6.65 6.96 2.64
CA VAL A 105 -7.86 6.15 2.75
C VAL A 105 -8.55 6.17 1.39
N LEU A 106 -8.78 5.00 0.83
CA LEU A 106 -9.28 4.82 -0.52
C LEU A 106 -10.62 4.09 -0.51
N ILE A 107 -11.63 4.64 -1.19
CA ILE A 107 -12.82 3.89 -1.56
C ILE A 107 -12.42 2.89 -2.65
N TYR A 108 -12.84 1.64 -2.50
CA TYR A 108 -12.55 0.56 -3.43
C TYR A 108 -13.85 0.05 -4.06
N ASP A 109 -13.94 0.06 -5.38
CA ASP A 109 -15.18 -0.28 -6.10
C ASP A 109 -15.52 -1.78 -6.12
N GLY A 110 -14.53 -2.65 -5.85
CA GLY A 110 -14.64 -4.11 -5.88
C GLY A 110 -14.12 -4.74 -7.18
N VAL A 111 -13.67 -3.96 -8.15
CA VAL A 111 -13.08 -4.42 -9.41
C VAL A 111 -11.69 -3.84 -9.69
N GLY A 112 -11.15 -3.08 -8.74
CA GLY A 112 -9.76 -2.61 -8.79
C GLY A 112 -9.57 -1.11 -8.95
N GLU A 113 -10.64 -0.32 -9.04
CA GLU A 113 -10.57 1.14 -9.07
C GLU A 113 -10.60 1.71 -7.65
N PHE A 114 -9.81 2.78 -7.44
CA PHE A 114 -9.69 3.46 -6.15
C PHE A 114 -9.97 4.94 -6.28
N GLU A 115 -10.69 5.48 -5.28
CA GLU A 115 -10.93 6.91 -5.13
C GLU A 115 -10.46 7.36 -3.75
N ARG A 116 -9.67 8.44 -3.68
CA ARG A 116 -9.13 8.94 -2.41
C ARG A 116 -10.19 9.69 -1.60
N MET A 117 -10.45 9.22 -0.39
CA MET A 117 -11.38 9.82 0.55
C MET A 117 -10.67 10.71 1.59
N GLN A 118 -9.49 10.29 2.09
CA GLN A 118 -8.77 10.99 3.16
C GLN A 118 -7.26 10.82 2.98
N VAL A 119 -6.49 11.80 3.49
CA VAL A 119 -5.05 11.66 3.75
C VAL A 119 -4.81 12.03 5.21
N ILE A 120 -4.04 11.22 5.94
CA ILE A 120 -3.72 11.44 7.35
C ILE A 120 -2.24 11.15 7.62
N SER A 121 -1.60 11.97 8.46
CA SER A 121 -0.20 11.79 8.86
C SER A 121 -0.03 10.59 9.79
N THR A 122 1.14 9.94 9.72
CA THR A 122 1.58 8.91 10.70
C THR A 122 2.45 9.49 11.80
N LEU A 123 2.72 10.78 11.75
CA LEU A 123 3.61 11.50 12.66
C LEU A 123 2.83 12.49 13.52
N PRO A 124 3.32 12.82 14.73
CA PRO A 124 2.72 13.87 15.54
C PRO A 124 2.90 15.24 14.88
N ASP A 125 2.00 16.15 15.18
CA ASP A 125 2.09 17.54 14.71
C ASP A 125 3.43 18.17 15.06
N GLY A 126 4.04 18.86 14.08
CA GLY A 126 5.30 19.57 14.25
C GLY A 126 6.55 18.71 14.29
N TYR A 127 6.46 17.40 13.97
CA TYR A 127 7.67 16.59 13.81
C TYR A 127 8.41 16.96 12.52
N GLU A 128 9.68 17.34 12.64
CA GLU A 128 10.55 17.78 11.53
C GLU A 128 11.73 16.82 11.26
N GLY A 129 11.81 15.72 12.00
CA GLY A 129 12.88 14.71 11.82
C GLY A 129 12.68 13.85 10.59
N PHE A 130 13.74 13.13 10.19
CA PHE A 130 13.61 12.09 9.17
C PHE A 130 12.62 11.00 9.61
N ASN A 131 11.76 10.61 8.69
CA ASN A 131 10.91 9.43 8.86
C ASN A 131 10.61 8.76 7.51
N ALA A 132 10.45 7.45 7.56
CA ALA A 132 9.98 6.64 6.45
C ALA A 132 8.98 5.63 7.01
N THR A 133 7.72 5.72 6.62
CA THR A 133 6.74 4.73 7.05
C THR A 133 7.05 3.36 6.43
N ALA A 134 6.57 2.28 7.06
CA ALA A 134 6.89 0.96 6.57
C ALA A 134 5.69 0.02 6.51
N ALA A 135 5.29 -0.59 7.60
CA ALA A 135 4.21 -1.55 7.63
C ALA A 135 2.87 -0.90 7.96
N ILE A 136 1.82 -1.45 7.39
CA ILE A 136 0.43 -1.13 7.73
C ILE A 136 -0.31 -2.43 8.03
N ARG A 137 -1.13 -2.46 9.07
CA ARG A 137 -1.90 -3.64 9.49
C ARG A 137 -3.24 -3.24 10.08
N LEU A 138 -4.25 -4.04 9.81
CA LEU A 138 -5.57 -3.96 10.46
C LEU A 138 -5.61 -4.85 11.70
N SER A 139 -6.34 -4.42 12.73
CA SER A 139 -6.76 -5.31 13.81
C SER A 139 -7.70 -6.39 13.27
N LYS A 140 -7.74 -7.55 13.95
CA LYS A 140 -8.57 -8.68 13.53
C LYS A 140 -10.07 -8.36 13.48
N ASP A 141 -10.53 -7.45 14.34
CA ASP A 141 -11.92 -7.01 14.43
C ASP A 141 -12.23 -5.82 13.48
N GLY A 142 -11.23 -5.32 12.74
CA GLY A 142 -11.39 -4.21 11.80
C GLY A 142 -11.61 -2.85 12.43
N LYS A 143 -11.37 -2.68 13.75
CA LYS A 143 -11.62 -1.41 14.44
C LYS A 143 -10.43 -0.48 14.50
N TYR A 144 -9.22 -1.03 14.33
CA TYR A 144 -7.98 -0.28 14.45
C TYR A 144 -7.06 -0.52 13.27
N LEU A 145 -6.28 0.51 12.94
CA LEU A 145 -5.22 0.46 11.95
C LEU A 145 -3.90 0.83 12.63
N TYR A 146 -2.83 0.13 12.28
CA TYR A 146 -1.49 0.34 12.81
C TYR A 146 -0.54 0.66 11.68
N ALA A 147 0.29 1.70 11.85
CA ALA A 147 1.32 2.11 10.90
C ALA A 147 2.67 2.29 11.60
N SER A 148 3.74 1.70 11.06
CA SER A 148 5.07 1.83 11.64
C SER A 148 5.86 2.96 11.00
N ASN A 149 6.62 3.69 11.83
CA ASN A 149 7.50 4.78 11.49
C ASN A 149 8.96 4.40 11.77
N ARG A 150 9.83 4.52 10.77
CA ARG A 150 11.28 4.35 10.86
C ARG A 150 11.94 5.73 10.86
N GLY A 151 12.66 6.06 11.92
CA GLY A 151 13.20 7.40 12.16
C GLY A 151 12.54 8.07 13.34
N HIS A 152 11.20 8.18 13.37
CA HIS A 152 10.45 8.51 14.58
C HIS A 152 10.36 7.31 15.55
N ASP A 153 10.64 6.09 15.08
CA ASP A 153 10.71 4.85 15.85
C ASP A 153 9.43 4.58 16.67
N SER A 154 8.29 4.66 16.00
CA SER A 154 6.96 4.55 16.61
C SER A 154 5.98 3.72 15.79
N ILE A 155 4.86 3.42 16.44
CA ILE A 155 3.64 2.89 15.81
C ILE A 155 2.54 3.94 15.98
N ALA A 156 2.00 4.44 14.87
CA ALA A 156 0.77 5.23 14.87
C ALA A 156 -0.43 4.29 14.89
N VAL A 157 -1.37 4.54 15.79
CA VAL A 157 -2.60 3.78 16.00
C VAL A 157 -3.79 4.64 15.66
N TYR A 158 -4.68 4.13 14.82
CA TYR A 158 -5.88 4.83 14.39
C TYR A 158 -7.13 4.04 14.75
N THR A 159 -8.17 4.76 15.15
CA THR A 159 -9.55 4.25 15.18
C THR A 159 -10.11 4.33 13.76
N ILE A 160 -10.76 3.27 13.30
CA ILE A 160 -11.51 3.24 12.04
C ILE A 160 -12.94 3.64 12.35
N LEU A 161 -13.42 4.71 11.73
CA LEU A 161 -14.78 5.23 11.90
C LEU A 161 -15.79 4.44 11.05
N ALA A 162 -17.08 4.71 11.27
CA ALA A 162 -18.16 3.96 10.61
C ALA A 162 -18.21 4.12 9.08
N ASP A 163 -17.64 5.21 8.55
CA ASP A 163 -17.51 5.46 7.12
C ASP A 163 -16.18 4.93 6.54
N GLY A 164 -15.33 4.32 7.39
CA GLY A 164 -14.00 3.81 7.03
C GLY A 164 -12.89 4.85 7.11
N SER A 165 -13.18 6.11 7.44
CA SER A 165 -12.15 7.12 7.69
C SER A 165 -11.35 6.82 8.95
N LEU A 166 -10.19 7.46 9.10
CA LEU A 166 -9.27 7.26 10.20
C LEU A 166 -9.24 8.46 11.13
N GLU A 167 -9.21 8.18 12.43
CA GLU A 167 -8.92 9.17 13.47
C GLU A 167 -7.69 8.69 14.26
N LEU A 168 -6.67 9.54 14.38
CA LEU A 168 -5.46 9.22 15.14
C LEU A 168 -5.82 9.06 16.62
N LEU A 169 -5.55 7.86 17.16
CA LEU A 169 -5.79 7.55 18.57
C LEU A 169 -4.56 7.86 19.41
N GLU A 170 -3.41 7.33 19.00
CA GLU A 170 -2.14 7.53 19.71
C GLU A 170 -0.94 7.21 18.81
N ILE A 171 0.23 7.68 19.22
CA ILE A 171 1.54 7.29 18.65
C ILE A 171 2.41 6.78 19.79
N VAL A 172 2.75 5.49 19.74
CA VAL A 172 3.53 4.82 20.81
C VAL A 172 4.94 4.48 20.31
N PRO A 173 5.98 4.58 21.18
CA PRO A 173 7.34 4.18 20.83
C PRO A 173 7.40 2.69 20.46
N SER A 174 8.15 2.34 19.42
CA SER A 174 8.39 0.93 19.04
C SER A 174 9.41 0.21 19.93
N HIS A 175 10.14 0.95 20.79
CA HIS A 175 11.25 0.47 21.62
C HIS A 175 12.41 -0.17 20.84
N GLY A 176 12.41 -0.01 19.52
CA GLY A 176 13.50 -0.33 18.61
C GLY A 176 14.20 0.96 18.15
N LYS A 177 15.41 0.82 17.63
CA LYS A 177 16.09 1.87 16.85
C LYS A 177 16.38 1.30 15.47
N ASN A 178 16.20 2.15 14.48
CA ASN A 178 16.61 1.85 13.12
C ASN A 178 18.12 1.98 12.95
#